data_2aa1ef32b77d804e4cfbeff367631f44
#
_entry.id   2aa1ef32b77d804e4cfbeff367631f44
#
_cell.length_a   1.000
_cell.length_b   1.000
_cell.length_c   1.000
_cell.angle_alpha   90.00
_cell.angle_beta   90.00
_cell.angle_gamma   90.00
#
_symmetry.space_group_name_H-M   'P 1'
#
loop_
_entity.id
_entity.type
_entity.pdbx_description
1 polymer ?
#
loop_
_entity_poly.entity_id
_entity_poly.type
_entity_poly.pdbx_seq_one_letter_code
_entity_poly.pdbx_strand_id
1 'polypeptide(L)'
;YVNTVNPKEIKGPHLHKNRTTYFYCISGDIVIVIEDNEGVIHEISSNANLPILISVPNKLSAAIINPTNNISKVLVLADVAWKPNDNEMENTDFKDYDWLKWKK
;
A
#
# COMPACT_ATOMS: atom_id res chain seq x y z
N TYR A 1 -7.78 -5.48 9.41
CA TYR A 1 -8.45 -4.19 9.66
C TYR A 1 -8.78 -3.48 8.34
N VAL A 2 -9.67 -2.50 8.42
CA VAL A 2 -10.03 -1.66 7.28
C VAL A 2 -9.31 -0.33 7.39
N ASN A 3 -8.60 0.05 6.33
CA ASN A 3 -7.88 1.31 6.23
C ASN A 3 -8.67 2.26 5.33
N THR A 4 -8.98 3.44 5.83
CA THR A 4 -9.62 4.48 5.04
C THR A 4 -8.54 5.35 4.40
N VAL A 5 -8.62 5.51 3.09
CA VAL A 5 -7.67 6.34 2.33
C VAL A 5 -8.43 7.53 1.76
N ASN A 6 -8.09 8.72 2.23
CA ASN A 6 -8.77 9.94 1.83
C ASN A 6 -8.46 10.31 0.38
N PRO A 7 -9.26 11.20 -0.24
CA PRO A 7 -8.98 11.64 -1.61
C PRO A 7 -7.55 12.14 -1.77
N LYS A 8 -6.86 11.62 -2.79
CA LYS A 8 -5.48 11.98 -3.14
C LYS A 8 -4.45 11.69 -2.06
N GLU A 9 -4.81 10.91 -1.03
CA GLU A 9 -3.89 10.55 0.05
C GLU A 9 -2.90 9.48 -0.41
N ILE A 10 -1.67 9.61 0.08
CA ILE A 10 -0.60 8.62 -0.09
C ILE A 10 -0.17 8.19 1.31
N LYS A 11 -0.27 6.89 1.59
CA LYS A 11 0.17 6.29 2.86
C LYS A 11 1.39 5.43 2.62
N GLY A 12 2.47 5.75 3.31
CA GLY A 12 3.75 5.08 3.13
C GLY A 12 4.69 5.89 2.24
N PRO A 13 5.69 5.26 1.64
CA PRO A 13 5.93 3.80 1.66
C PRO A 13 6.44 3.30 3.00
N HIS A 14 6.08 2.06 3.30
CA HIS A 14 6.53 1.35 4.50
C HIS A 14 7.13 0.01 4.10
N LEU A 15 8.14 -0.42 4.84
CA LEU A 15 8.73 -1.75 4.72
C LEU A 15 8.38 -2.55 5.97
N HIS A 16 7.83 -3.73 5.80
CA HIS A 16 7.59 -4.70 6.88
C HIS A 16 8.70 -5.75 6.87
N LYS A 17 9.37 -5.91 8.00
CA LYS A 17 10.53 -6.81 8.12
C LYS A 17 10.12 -8.27 8.18
N ASN A 18 9.00 -8.56 8.86
CA ASN A 18 8.58 -9.93 9.16
C ASN A 18 7.20 -10.28 8.62
N ARG A 19 6.43 -9.28 8.20
CA ARG A 19 5.01 -9.43 7.88
C ARG A 19 4.80 -9.37 6.38
N THR A 20 4.08 -10.36 5.83
CA THR A 20 3.49 -10.24 4.49
C THR A 20 2.13 -9.59 4.64
N THR A 21 1.86 -8.58 3.84
CA THR A 21 0.63 -7.80 3.90
C THR A 21 -0.19 -8.05 2.64
N TYR A 22 -1.51 -8.14 2.81
CA TYR A 22 -2.45 -8.34 1.72
C TYR A 22 -3.42 -7.18 1.70
N PHE A 23 -3.65 -6.63 0.51
CA PHE A 23 -4.56 -5.50 0.31
C PHE A 23 -5.71 -5.90 -0.60
N TYR A 24 -6.92 -5.57 -0.19
CA TYR A 24 -8.14 -5.84 -0.96
C TYR A 24 -9.02 -4.59 -0.92
N CYS A 25 -9.27 -3.98 -2.09
CA CYS A 25 -10.09 -2.76 -2.15
C CYS A 25 -11.57 -3.12 -2.03
N ILE A 26 -12.22 -2.64 -0.98
CA ILE A 26 -13.64 -2.91 -0.73
C ILE A 26 -14.57 -1.75 -1.14
N SER A 27 -14.01 -0.55 -1.34
CA SER A 27 -14.76 0.62 -1.76
C SER A 27 -13.84 1.62 -2.44
N GLY A 28 -14.26 2.15 -3.59
CA GLY A 28 -13.48 3.14 -4.34
C GLY A 28 -12.36 2.51 -5.16
N ASP A 29 -11.30 3.26 -5.37
CA ASP A 29 -10.14 2.88 -6.16
C ASP A 29 -8.88 3.06 -5.36
N ILE A 30 -7.92 2.16 -5.53
CA ILE A 30 -6.59 2.28 -4.94
C ILE A 30 -5.51 1.90 -5.94
N VAL A 31 -4.31 2.39 -5.67
CA VAL A 31 -3.08 1.94 -6.33
C VAL A 31 -2.12 1.50 -5.24
N ILE A 32 -1.58 0.31 -5.35
CA ILE A 32 -0.50 -0.17 -4.50
C ILE A 32 0.79 -0.03 -5.29
N VAL A 33 1.74 0.73 -4.76
CA VAL A 33 3.05 0.95 -5.39
C VAL A 33 4.08 0.18 -4.59
N ILE A 34 4.78 -0.73 -5.24
CA ILE A 34 5.74 -1.64 -4.60
C ILE A 34 7.11 -1.46 -5.25
N GLU A 35 8.14 -1.31 -4.43
CA GLU A 35 9.52 -1.40 -4.90
C GLU A 35 10.04 -2.80 -4.59
N ASP A 36 10.48 -3.53 -5.63
CA ASP A 36 11.02 -4.87 -5.44
C ASP A 36 12.50 -4.84 -5.03
N ASN A 37 13.09 -6.03 -4.85
CA ASN A 37 14.47 -6.16 -4.40
C ASN A 37 15.51 -5.65 -5.40
N GLU A 38 15.12 -5.46 -6.65
CA GLU A 38 15.97 -4.94 -7.72
C GLU A 38 15.78 -3.43 -7.94
N GLY A 39 14.95 -2.79 -7.11
CA GLY A 39 14.65 -1.37 -7.22
C GLY A 39 13.62 -1.03 -8.28
N VAL A 40 12.94 -2.02 -8.84
CA VAL A 40 11.90 -1.80 -9.85
C VAL A 40 10.59 -1.47 -9.15
N ILE A 41 9.92 -0.43 -9.66
CA ILE A 41 8.63 0.03 -9.12
C ILE A 41 7.50 -0.61 -9.90
N HIS A 42 6.55 -1.21 -9.15
CA HIS A 42 5.33 -1.80 -9.68
C HIS A 42 4.13 -1.00 -9.18
N GLU A 43 3.24 -0.62 -10.09
CA GLU A 43 2.00 0.10 -9.78
C GLU A 43 0.83 -0.81 -10.10
N ILE A 44 0.07 -1.20 -9.07
CA ILE A 44 -1.03 -2.15 -9.21
C ILE A 44 -2.33 -1.46 -8.83
N SER A 45 -3.22 -1.28 -9.80
CA SER A 45 -4.53 -0.66 -9.58
C SER A 45 -5.56 -1.72 -9.20
N SER A 46 -6.44 -1.37 -8.28
CA SER A 46 -7.56 -2.21 -7.87
C SER A 46 -8.75 -1.34 -7.52
N ASN A 47 -9.96 -1.86 -7.71
CA ASN A 47 -11.19 -1.18 -7.29
C ASN A 47 -12.24 -2.20 -6.88
N ALA A 48 -13.35 -1.71 -6.29
CA ALA A 48 -14.40 -2.57 -5.77
C ALA A 48 -15.14 -3.34 -6.87
N ASN A 49 -15.13 -2.86 -8.11
CA ASN A 49 -15.80 -3.52 -9.24
C ASN A 49 -14.96 -4.63 -9.86
N LEU A 50 -13.63 -4.50 -9.79
CA LEU A 50 -12.68 -5.51 -10.26
C LEU A 50 -11.67 -5.76 -9.15
N PRO A 51 -12.12 -6.38 -8.04
CA PRO A 51 -11.27 -6.56 -6.88
C PRO A 51 -10.20 -7.62 -7.13
N ILE A 52 -8.99 -7.32 -6.68
CA ILE A 52 -7.87 -8.27 -6.67
C ILE A 52 -7.23 -8.24 -5.29
N LEU A 53 -6.71 -9.38 -4.88
CA LEU A 53 -5.93 -9.47 -3.66
C LEU A 53 -4.47 -9.20 -4.01
N ILE A 54 -3.92 -8.10 -3.46
CA ILE A 54 -2.55 -7.71 -3.73
C ILE A 54 -1.68 -8.14 -2.55
N SER A 55 -0.71 -9.00 -2.81
CA SER A 55 0.21 -9.51 -1.80
C SER A 55 1.53 -8.75 -1.86
N VAL A 56 1.96 -8.21 -0.71
CA VAL A 56 3.26 -7.56 -0.57
C VAL A 56 4.09 -8.40 0.39
N PRO A 57 5.05 -9.18 -0.12
CA PRO A 57 5.92 -9.98 0.72
C PRO A 57 6.71 -9.12 1.71
N ASN A 58 7.09 -9.72 2.86
CA ASN A 58 7.95 -9.04 3.81
C ASN A 58 9.26 -8.58 3.14
N LYS A 59 9.86 -7.55 3.68
CA LYS A 59 11.10 -6.92 3.20
C LYS A 59 10.96 -6.14 1.89
N LEU A 60 9.76 -6.02 1.33
CA LEU A 60 9.48 -5.11 0.23
C LEU A 60 8.77 -3.86 0.77
N SER A 61 9.07 -2.72 0.17
CA SER A 61 8.41 -1.45 0.51
C SER A 61 7.18 -1.24 -0.35
N ALA A 62 6.10 -0.77 0.26
CA ALA A 62 4.85 -0.50 -0.47
C ALA A 62 4.15 0.74 0.07
N ALA A 63 3.42 1.41 -0.80
CA ALA A 63 2.54 2.52 -0.47
C ALA A 63 1.13 2.26 -0.97
N ILE A 64 0.14 2.81 -0.26
CA ILE A 64 -1.26 2.81 -0.68
C ILE A 64 -1.60 4.20 -1.15
N ILE A 65 -2.21 4.31 -2.33
CA ILE A 65 -2.58 5.59 -2.92
C ILE A 65 -4.05 5.56 -3.30
N ASN A 66 -4.76 6.62 -2.96
CA ASN A 66 -6.09 6.89 -3.50
C ASN A 66 -5.95 7.97 -4.58
N PRO A 67 -6.03 7.62 -5.88
CA PRO A 67 -5.84 8.61 -6.94
C PRO A 67 -7.11 9.42 -7.26
N THR A 68 -8.20 9.22 -6.53
CA THR A 68 -9.51 9.82 -6.83
C THR A 68 -9.87 10.96 -5.88
N ASN A 69 -11.01 11.59 -6.15
CA ASN A 69 -11.57 12.65 -5.32
C ASN A 69 -12.60 12.12 -4.30
N ASN A 70 -12.73 10.80 -4.18
CA ASN A 70 -13.64 10.14 -3.24
C ASN A 70 -12.84 9.31 -2.24
N ILE A 71 -13.45 8.98 -1.11
CA ILE A 71 -12.83 8.11 -0.12
C ILE A 71 -12.76 6.68 -0.64
N SER A 72 -11.64 6.01 -0.42
CA SER A 72 -11.47 4.58 -0.68
C SER A 72 -11.28 3.82 0.62
N LYS A 73 -11.69 2.56 0.64
CA LYS A 73 -11.50 1.67 1.79
C LYS A 73 -10.82 0.39 1.35
N VAL A 74 -9.82 -0.01 2.13
CA VAL A 74 -8.97 -1.16 1.84
C VAL A 74 -8.98 -2.10 3.03
N LEU A 75 -9.30 -3.36 2.79
CA LEU A 75 -9.10 -4.40 3.80
C LEU A 75 -7.63 -4.78 3.79
N VAL A 76 -6.99 -4.70 4.96
CA VAL A 76 -5.58 -5.01 5.13
C VAL A 76 -5.47 -6.24 6.02
N LEU A 77 -4.85 -7.28 5.50
CA LEU A 77 -4.58 -8.52 6.22
C LEU A 77 -3.08 -8.72 6.35
N ALA A 78 -2.67 -9.36 7.42
CA ALA A 78 -1.26 -9.66 7.66
C ALA A 78 -1.12 -11.07 8.22
N ASP A 79 -0.03 -11.75 7.87
CA ASP A 79 0.23 -13.10 8.32
C ASP A 79 0.83 -13.14 9.74
N VAL A 80 1.33 -12.01 10.24
CA VAL A 80 1.89 -11.89 11.59
C VAL A 80 1.14 -10.78 12.32
N ALA A 81 0.65 -11.08 13.50
CA ALA A 81 -0.09 -10.10 14.31
C ALA A 81 0.82 -8.97 14.77
N TRP A 82 0.24 -7.76 14.82
CA TRP A 82 0.92 -6.60 15.35
C TRP A 82 1.26 -6.78 16.84
N LYS A 83 2.47 -6.38 17.21
CA LYS A 83 2.94 -6.38 18.61
C LYS A 83 3.56 -5.03 18.94
N PRO A 84 3.30 -4.47 20.13
CA PRO A 84 3.93 -3.22 20.54
C PRO A 84 5.45 -3.35 20.56
N ASN A 85 6.15 -2.31 20.11
CA ASN A 85 7.60 -2.17 20.19
C ASN A 85 8.40 -3.30 19.49
N ASP A 86 7.82 -3.93 18.46
CA ASP A 86 8.51 -4.99 17.74
C ASP A 86 9.43 -4.48 16.63
N ASN A 87 9.42 -3.16 16.35
CA ASN A 87 10.22 -2.52 15.30
C ASN A 87 10.12 -3.20 13.94
N GLU A 88 8.95 -3.79 13.65
CA GLU A 88 8.72 -4.59 12.46
C GLU A 88 8.56 -3.73 11.22
N MET A 89 8.03 -2.53 11.36
CA MET A 89 7.77 -1.61 10.26
C MET A 89 8.75 -0.44 10.28
N GLU A 90 9.22 -0.03 9.11
CA GLU A 90 10.02 1.20 8.98
C GLU A 90 9.52 2.03 7.80
N ASN A 91 9.68 3.35 7.93
CA ASN A 91 9.37 4.27 6.84
C ASN A 91 10.50 4.22 5.82
N THR A 92 10.14 4.23 4.54
CA THR A 92 11.08 4.19 3.43
C THR A 92 10.75 5.27 2.43
N ASP A 93 11.53 5.37 1.36
CA ASP A 93 11.23 6.27 0.24
C ASP A 93 11.66 5.57 -1.06
N PHE A 94 10.99 5.93 -2.14
CA PHE A 94 11.32 5.42 -3.48
C PHE A 94 12.11 6.49 -4.21
N LYS A 95 13.39 6.22 -4.44
CA LYS A 95 14.29 7.16 -5.10
C LYS A 95 13.79 7.49 -6.51
N ASP A 96 13.73 8.79 -6.80
CA ASP A 96 13.34 9.31 -8.12
C ASP A 96 11.92 8.95 -8.56
N TYR A 97 11.06 8.48 -7.64
CA TYR A 97 9.67 8.19 -7.97
C TYR A 97 8.82 9.46 -7.92
N ASP A 98 8.00 9.68 -8.94
CA ASP A 98 7.12 10.84 -9.03
C ASP A 98 5.80 10.59 -8.30
N TRP A 99 5.77 10.94 -7.01
CA TRP A 99 4.56 10.84 -6.20
C TRP A 99 3.50 11.87 -6.60
N LEU A 100 3.92 13.01 -7.16
CA LEU A 100 3.02 14.12 -7.45
C LEU A 100 2.02 13.78 -8.55
N LYS A 101 2.32 12.83 -9.41
CA LYS A 101 1.39 12.41 -10.46
C LYS A 101 0.06 11.89 -9.89
N TRP A 102 0.07 11.39 -8.65
CA TRP A 102 -1.13 10.88 -7.99
C TRP A 102 -1.96 11.97 -7.32
N LYS A 103 -1.43 13.18 -7.21
CA LYS A 103 -2.09 14.34 -6.60
C LYS A 103 -2.86 15.20 -7.60
N LYS A 104 -2.79 14.91 -8.86
CA LYS A 104 -3.43 15.69 -9.93
C LYS A 104 -4.88 15.33 -10.15
#